data_66b2e042f3b0410fef1ec3ee01a129d8
#
_entry.id   66b2e042f3b0410fef1ec3ee01a129d8
#
_cell.length_a   1.000
_cell.length_b   1.000
_cell.length_c   1.000
_cell.angle_alpha   90.00
_cell.angle_beta   90.00
_cell.angle_gamma   90.00
#
_symmetry.space_group_name_H-M   'P 1'
#
loop_
_entity.id
_entity.type
_entity.pdbx_description
1 polymer ?
#
loop_
_entity_poly.entity_id
_entity_poly.type
_entity_poly.pdbx_seq_one_letter_code
_entity_poly.pdbx_strand_id
1 'polypeptide(L)'
;MTPGSEVYDLTKIVADSTSITQDDNTINATDNEVSDEPLFENVVLGRYTFATTSGDIQDDILTGLFGFKKVTVDGKDAYCAPNTYSPKWAKVRVVFGTLGALVCPRVKLSPKITASTLKTGIVQGEISGTCYAGKVGSGSDMTPFYVETAPQGGA
;
A
#
# COMPACT_ATOMS: atom_id res chain seq x y z
N MET A 1 0.65 -19.13 -14.35
CA MET A 1 -0.41 -18.40 -13.62
C MET A 1 0.08 -16.99 -13.31
N THR A 2 -0.56 -16.02 -13.85
CA THR A 2 -0.20 -14.63 -13.57
C THR A 2 -0.72 -14.27 -12.19
N PRO A 3 0.13 -14.04 -11.18
CA PRO A 3 -0.38 -13.60 -9.89
C PRO A 3 -0.96 -12.21 -10.05
N GLY A 4 -2.17 -12.00 -9.63
CA GLY A 4 -2.69 -10.68 -9.43
C GLY A 4 -3.77 -10.19 -10.38
N SER A 5 -4.68 -11.05 -10.78
CA SER A 5 -5.92 -10.58 -11.41
C SER A 5 -7.06 -10.31 -10.41
N GLU A 6 -6.84 -10.54 -9.13
CA GLU A 6 -7.82 -10.22 -8.11
C GLU A 6 -7.79 -8.72 -7.82
N VAL A 7 -8.94 -8.08 -7.91
CA VAL A 7 -9.10 -6.66 -7.62
C VAL A 7 -9.92 -6.50 -6.35
N TYR A 8 -9.37 -5.77 -5.40
CA TYR A 8 -10.04 -5.45 -4.15
C TYR A 8 -10.36 -3.97 -4.10
N ASP A 9 -11.64 -3.62 -4.04
CA ASP A 9 -12.10 -2.25 -3.94
C ASP A 9 -12.37 -1.86 -2.49
N LEU A 10 -11.60 -0.90 -1.99
CA LEU A 10 -11.80 -0.31 -0.67
C LEU A 10 -12.70 0.91 -0.82
N THR A 11 -13.99 0.76 -0.54
CA THR A 11 -14.97 1.83 -0.71
C THR A 11 -15.20 2.65 0.54
N LYS A 12 -14.87 2.10 1.71
CA LYS A 12 -15.07 2.77 3.01
C LYS A 12 -13.72 3.07 3.66
N ILE A 13 -13.05 4.09 3.17
CA ILE A 13 -11.76 4.52 3.69
C ILE A 13 -12.01 5.60 4.75
N VAL A 14 -11.33 5.48 5.89
CA VAL A 14 -11.37 6.49 6.94
C VAL A 14 -10.79 7.80 6.40
N ALA A 15 -11.46 8.91 6.65
CA ALA A 15 -11.03 10.22 6.19
C ALA A 15 -9.58 10.51 6.63
N ASP A 16 -8.82 11.10 5.72
CA ASP A 16 -7.43 11.51 5.95
C ASP A 16 -6.46 10.39 6.34
N SER A 17 -6.85 9.12 6.11
CA SER A 17 -6.00 7.96 6.45
C SER A 17 -5.07 7.51 5.33
N THR A 18 -5.33 7.93 4.09
CA THR A 18 -4.51 7.52 2.95
C THR A 18 -3.32 8.44 2.81
N SER A 19 -2.14 7.86 2.82
CA SER A 19 -0.89 8.62 2.73
C SER A 19 0.18 7.85 1.95
N ILE A 20 1.08 8.61 1.33
CA ILE A 20 2.38 8.13 0.89
C ILE A 20 3.42 8.99 1.57
N THR A 21 4.33 8.35 2.27
CA THR A 21 5.42 9.02 2.98
C THR A 21 6.76 8.52 2.46
N GLN A 22 7.76 9.36 2.55
CA GLN A 22 9.12 9.00 2.22
C GLN A 22 9.97 9.09 3.47
N ASP A 23 10.77 8.07 3.71
CA ASP A 23 11.80 8.12 4.76
C ASP A 23 12.89 9.13 4.37
N ASP A 24 13.65 9.60 5.35
CA ASP A 24 14.76 10.49 5.09
C ASP A 24 15.81 9.85 4.18
N ASN A 25 16.36 10.66 3.28
CA ASN A 25 17.45 10.21 2.44
C ASN A 25 18.71 10.00 3.28
N THR A 26 19.47 8.98 2.94
CA THR A 26 20.76 8.71 3.58
C THR A 26 21.87 9.27 2.71
N ILE A 27 22.73 10.10 3.29
CA ILE A 27 23.90 10.65 2.63
C ILE A 27 25.12 9.87 3.10
N ASN A 28 25.76 9.18 2.18
CA ASN A 28 27.04 8.51 2.44
C ASN A 28 28.16 9.37 1.84
N ALA A 29 28.96 9.96 2.70
CA ALA A 29 30.06 10.80 2.29
C ALA A 29 31.38 10.19 2.76
N THR A 30 32.40 10.31 1.93
CA THR A 30 33.78 9.97 2.30
C THR A 30 34.54 11.24 2.59
N ASP A 31 35.07 11.36 3.79
CA ASP A 31 35.76 12.54 4.23
C ASP A 31 37.06 12.77 3.45
N ASN A 32 37.39 14.05 3.27
CA ASN A 32 38.62 14.49 2.67
C ASN A 32 39.52 15.03 3.75
N GLU A 33 40.72 14.50 3.89
CA GLU A 33 41.70 14.96 4.92
C GLU A 33 42.24 16.36 4.66
N VAL A 34 42.02 16.91 3.48
CA VAL A 34 42.64 18.17 3.04
C VAL A 34 41.65 19.34 3.01
N SER A 35 40.37 19.08 2.95
CA SER A 35 39.32 20.10 2.89
C SER A 35 38.03 19.62 3.55
N ASP A 36 37.18 20.57 3.91
CA ASP A 36 35.84 20.25 4.49
C ASP A 36 34.85 19.69 3.45
N GLU A 37 35.25 19.57 2.21
CA GLU A 37 34.40 18.97 1.17
C GLU A 37 34.63 17.47 1.07
N PRO A 38 33.56 16.65 1.02
CA PRO A 38 33.70 15.20 0.89
C PRO A 38 34.30 14.83 -0.49
N LEU A 39 35.15 13.79 -0.52
CA LEU A 39 35.68 13.23 -1.77
C LEU A 39 34.57 12.58 -2.62
N PHE A 40 33.67 11.88 -1.96
CA PHE A 40 32.51 11.24 -2.56
C PHE A 40 31.29 11.46 -1.70
N GLU A 41 30.20 11.79 -2.36
CA GLU A 41 28.90 11.87 -1.74
C GLU A 41 27.92 11.04 -2.54
N ASN A 42 27.24 10.11 -1.90
CA ASN A 42 26.20 9.31 -2.50
C ASN A 42 24.94 9.45 -1.67
N VAL A 43 23.87 9.90 -2.32
CA VAL A 43 22.58 10.05 -1.68
C VAL A 43 21.73 8.82 -2.00
N VAL A 44 21.34 8.08 -0.97
CA VAL A 44 20.38 6.98 -1.08
C VAL A 44 19.01 7.51 -0.72
N LEU A 45 18.09 7.40 -1.68
CA LEU A 45 16.72 7.83 -1.46
C LEU A 45 16.03 6.99 -0.40
N GLY A 46 15.28 7.66 0.48
CA GLY A 46 14.45 7.00 1.46
C GLY A 46 13.34 6.17 0.80
N ARG A 47 12.85 5.18 1.51
CA ARG A 47 11.77 4.32 1.05
C ARG A 47 10.45 5.06 1.06
N TYR A 48 9.62 4.76 0.09
CA TYR A 48 8.23 5.23 0.06
C TYR A 48 7.34 4.18 0.72
N THR A 49 6.45 4.65 1.58
CA THR A 49 5.48 3.80 2.29
C THR A 49 4.07 4.31 2.00
N PHE A 50 3.21 3.39 1.56
CA PHE A 50 1.79 3.61 1.39
C PHE A 50 1.05 3.15 2.64
N ALA A 51 0.04 3.88 3.06
CA ALA A 51 -0.85 3.47 4.14
C ALA A 51 -2.26 3.99 3.90
N THR A 52 -3.25 3.17 4.25
CA THR A 52 -4.66 3.55 4.28
C THR A 52 -5.39 2.76 5.34
N THR A 53 -6.46 3.31 5.88
CA THR A 53 -7.31 2.61 6.85
C THR A 53 -8.70 2.41 6.26
N SER A 54 -9.12 1.16 6.21
CA SER A 54 -10.48 0.81 5.83
C SER A 54 -11.37 0.81 7.07
N GLY A 55 -12.50 1.51 6.98
CA GLY A 55 -13.48 1.61 8.05
C GLY A 55 -14.42 0.41 8.14
N ASP A 56 -14.46 -0.40 7.09
CA ASP A 56 -15.31 -1.59 7.01
C ASP A 56 -14.67 -2.59 6.05
N ILE A 57 -14.13 -3.65 6.63
CA ILE A 57 -13.47 -4.69 5.84
C ILE A 57 -14.50 -5.74 5.45
N GLN A 58 -14.70 -5.88 4.15
CA GLN A 58 -15.59 -6.89 3.60
C GLN A 58 -14.96 -8.29 3.62
N ASP A 59 -15.80 -9.31 3.50
CA ASP A 59 -15.39 -10.71 3.61
C ASP A 59 -14.29 -11.10 2.62
N ASP A 60 -14.39 -10.65 1.38
CA ASP A 60 -13.41 -10.92 0.33
C ASP A 60 -12.04 -10.28 0.62
N ILE A 61 -12.04 -9.08 1.18
CA ILE A 61 -10.82 -8.38 1.59
C ILE A 61 -10.22 -9.07 2.82
N LEU A 62 -11.05 -9.45 3.78
CA LEU A 62 -10.61 -10.13 4.98
C LEU A 62 -9.91 -11.47 4.66
N THR A 63 -10.51 -12.26 3.79
CA THR A 63 -9.93 -13.54 3.37
C THR A 63 -8.78 -13.38 2.37
N GLY A 64 -8.90 -12.48 1.42
CA GLY A 64 -7.93 -12.28 0.34
C GLY A 64 -6.68 -11.50 0.76
N LEU A 65 -6.85 -10.35 1.41
CA LEU A 65 -5.72 -9.49 1.80
C LEU A 65 -5.21 -9.78 3.21
N PHE A 66 -6.10 -9.97 4.16
CA PHE A 66 -5.73 -10.18 5.56
C PHE A 66 -5.38 -11.63 5.88
N GLY A 67 -5.68 -12.57 4.98
CA GLY A 67 -5.33 -13.97 5.15
C GLY A 67 -6.20 -14.75 6.13
N PHE A 68 -7.37 -14.23 6.49
CA PHE A 68 -8.31 -14.92 7.36
C PHE A 68 -8.91 -16.14 6.65
N LYS A 69 -9.19 -17.17 7.40
CA LYS A 69 -9.83 -18.38 6.90
C LYS A 69 -11.28 -18.41 7.35
N LYS A 70 -12.19 -18.54 6.39
CA LYS A 70 -13.62 -18.72 6.67
C LYS A 70 -13.88 -20.17 7.06
N VAL A 71 -14.52 -20.37 8.20
CA VAL A 71 -14.95 -21.68 8.71
C VAL A 71 -16.40 -21.61 9.18
N THR A 72 -17.05 -22.75 9.35
CA THR A 72 -18.38 -22.82 9.90
C THR A 72 -18.31 -23.36 11.32
N VAL A 73 -18.85 -22.59 12.27
CA VAL A 73 -18.92 -22.95 13.70
C VAL A 73 -20.39 -22.89 14.12
N ASP A 74 -20.93 -24.02 14.58
CA ASP A 74 -22.33 -24.12 15.02
C ASP A 74 -23.35 -23.58 13.99
N GLY A 75 -23.12 -23.88 12.70
CA GLY A 75 -23.96 -23.43 11.59
C GLY A 75 -23.79 -21.96 11.20
N LYS A 76 -22.84 -21.24 11.80
CA LYS A 76 -22.53 -19.84 11.49
C LYS A 76 -21.16 -19.69 10.86
N ASP A 77 -21.05 -18.74 9.95
CA ASP A 77 -19.76 -18.38 9.37
C ASP A 77 -18.86 -17.70 10.43
N ALA A 78 -17.64 -18.15 10.48
CA ALA A 78 -16.60 -17.55 11.33
C ALA A 78 -15.33 -17.31 10.54
N TYR A 79 -14.58 -16.28 10.93
CA TYR A 79 -13.33 -15.92 10.28
C TYR A 79 -12.18 -16.09 11.29
N CYS A 80 -11.27 -17.00 10.96
CA CYS A 80 -10.12 -17.29 11.80
C CYS A 80 -8.92 -16.46 11.37
N ALA A 81 -8.32 -15.75 12.32
CA ALA A 81 -7.11 -14.99 12.07
C ALA A 81 -5.95 -15.93 11.70
N PRO A 82 -5.06 -15.52 10.79
CA PRO A 82 -3.90 -16.31 10.42
C PRO A 82 -2.88 -16.34 11.56
N ASN A 83 -2.21 -17.47 11.71
CA ASN A 83 -1.07 -17.59 12.63
C ASN A 83 0.23 -17.04 12.01
N THR A 84 0.31 -17.07 10.70
CA THR A 84 1.43 -16.54 9.92
C THR A 84 0.89 -15.74 8.76
N TYR A 85 1.63 -14.72 8.34
CA TYR A 85 1.25 -13.89 7.22
C TYR A 85 2.40 -13.83 6.21
N SER A 86 2.08 -14.16 4.96
CA SER A 86 2.99 -13.95 3.84
C SER A 86 2.64 -12.65 3.14
N PRO A 87 3.56 -11.68 3.10
CA PRO A 87 3.30 -10.41 2.41
C PRO A 87 2.90 -10.63 0.96
N LYS A 88 1.90 -9.88 0.52
CA LYS A 88 1.41 -9.94 -0.85
C LYS A 88 1.90 -8.76 -1.66
N TRP A 89 2.24 -9.03 -2.90
CA TRP A 89 2.55 -7.99 -3.86
C TRP A 89 1.28 -7.54 -4.57
N ALA A 90 1.09 -6.23 -4.66
CA ALA A 90 -0.08 -5.66 -5.31
C ALA A 90 0.26 -4.36 -6.02
N LYS A 91 -0.59 -4.00 -6.97
CA LYS A 91 -0.66 -2.65 -7.53
C LYS A 91 -1.74 -1.89 -6.79
N VAL A 92 -1.38 -0.73 -6.27
CA VAL A 92 -2.31 0.13 -5.53
C VAL A 92 -2.63 1.35 -6.38
N ARG A 93 -3.91 1.64 -6.53
CA ARG A 93 -4.40 2.82 -7.23
C ARG A 93 -5.37 3.58 -6.33
N VAL A 94 -5.02 4.82 -6.03
CA VAL A 94 -5.85 5.72 -5.23
C VAL A 94 -6.43 6.79 -6.14
N VAL A 95 -7.75 6.83 -6.23
CA VAL A 95 -8.45 7.80 -7.08
C VAL A 95 -8.83 9.03 -6.27
N PHE A 96 -8.43 10.20 -6.73
CA PHE A 96 -8.74 11.48 -6.11
C PHE A 96 -9.88 12.18 -6.85
N GLY A 97 -11.07 11.63 -6.80
CA GLY A 97 -12.24 12.21 -7.47
C GLY A 97 -11.97 12.49 -8.96
N THR A 98 -12.09 13.76 -9.36
CA THR A 98 -11.86 14.20 -10.75
C THR A 98 -10.42 14.66 -11.02
N LEU A 99 -9.56 14.72 -10.00
CA LEU A 99 -8.21 15.28 -10.12
C LEU A 99 -7.20 14.30 -10.71
N GLY A 100 -7.49 13.01 -10.63
CA GLY A 100 -6.60 11.99 -11.12
C GLY A 100 -6.45 10.82 -10.15
N ALA A 101 -5.38 10.07 -10.30
CA ALA A 101 -5.09 8.92 -9.44
C ALA A 101 -3.60 8.82 -9.14
N LEU A 102 -3.30 8.34 -7.95
CA LEU A 102 -1.95 7.99 -7.56
C LEU A 102 -1.80 6.48 -7.67
N VAL A 103 -0.75 6.04 -8.35
CA VAL A 103 -0.52 4.62 -8.62
C VAL A 103 0.83 4.20 -8.08
N CYS A 104 0.81 3.18 -7.22
CA CYS A 104 2.00 2.48 -6.77
C CYS A 104 2.06 1.13 -7.50
N PRO A 105 2.92 0.96 -8.50
CA PRO A 105 2.85 -0.22 -9.37
C PRO A 105 3.28 -1.50 -8.69
N ARG A 106 4.08 -1.42 -7.62
CA ARG A 106 4.58 -2.60 -6.93
C ARG A 106 4.71 -2.32 -5.44
N VAL A 107 3.76 -2.80 -4.66
CA VAL A 107 3.72 -2.60 -3.22
C VAL A 107 3.71 -3.95 -2.52
N LYS A 108 4.57 -4.10 -1.53
CA LYS A 108 4.55 -5.24 -0.63
C LYS A 108 3.64 -4.92 0.54
N LEU A 109 2.44 -5.48 0.52
CA LEU A 109 1.38 -5.16 1.48
C LEU A 109 1.56 -5.89 2.81
N SER A 110 1.24 -5.18 3.88
CA SER A 110 1.27 -5.67 5.25
C SER A 110 0.00 -5.19 5.97
N PRO A 111 -1.14 -5.85 5.75
CA PRO A 111 -2.39 -5.46 6.40
C PRO A 111 -2.41 -5.89 7.87
N LYS A 112 -3.07 -5.07 8.70
CA LYS A 112 -3.29 -5.42 10.10
C LYS A 112 -4.66 -4.93 10.57
N ILE A 113 -5.28 -5.67 11.47
CA ILE A 113 -6.51 -5.24 12.13
C ILE A 113 -6.15 -4.19 13.19
N THR A 114 -6.78 -3.03 13.12
CA THR A 114 -6.52 -1.91 14.04
C THR A 114 -7.62 -1.72 15.07
N ALA A 115 -8.86 -2.02 14.71
CA ALA A 115 -10.00 -1.92 15.60
C ALA A 115 -11.11 -2.87 15.15
N SER A 116 -11.83 -3.42 16.13
CA SER A 116 -13.10 -4.06 15.88
C SER A 116 -14.09 -3.55 16.91
N THR A 117 -15.21 -3.03 16.43
CA THR A 117 -16.27 -2.55 17.30
C THR A 117 -17.38 -3.59 17.34
N LEU A 118 -17.36 -4.42 18.36
CA LEU A 118 -18.33 -5.52 18.51
C LEU A 118 -19.77 -5.06 18.52
N LYS A 119 -20.02 -3.85 19.03
CA LYS A 119 -21.37 -3.27 19.08
C LYS A 119 -21.96 -2.96 17.70
N THR A 120 -21.11 -2.61 16.75
CA THR A 120 -21.53 -2.22 15.40
C THR A 120 -21.17 -3.24 14.33
N GLY A 121 -20.42 -4.29 14.71
CA GLY A 121 -19.95 -5.32 13.78
C GLY A 121 -18.93 -4.81 12.74
N ILE A 122 -18.35 -3.64 12.98
CA ILE A 122 -17.39 -3.04 12.05
C ILE A 122 -15.99 -3.52 12.41
N VAL A 123 -15.30 -4.08 11.43
CA VAL A 123 -13.88 -4.42 11.51
C VAL A 123 -13.09 -3.37 10.74
N GLN A 124 -12.20 -2.71 11.43
CA GLN A 124 -11.29 -1.74 10.81
C GLN A 124 -9.91 -2.34 10.65
N GLY A 125 -9.23 -1.97 9.60
CA GLY A 125 -7.88 -2.43 9.36
C GLY A 125 -7.04 -1.42 8.59
N GLU A 126 -5.78 -1.40 8.91
CA GLU A 126 -4.78 -0.64 8.18
C GLU A 126 -4.15 -1.52 7.11
N ILE A 127 -4.10 -1.00 5.90
CA ILE A 127 -3.37 -1.62 4.80
C ILE A 127 -2.19 -0.72 4.52
N SER A 128 -1.02 -1.16 4.87
CA SER A 128 0.22 -0.44 4.62
C SER A 128 1.17 -1.29 3.77
N GLY A 129 2.15 -0.65 3.18
CA GLY A 129 3.14 -1.38 2.42
C GLY A 129 4.27 -0.50 1.93
N THR A 130 5.38 -1.14 1.65
CA THR A 130 6.55 -0.48 1.06
C THR A 130 6.39 -0.45 -0.45
N CYS A 131 6.56 0.74 -1.03
CA CYS A 131 6.52 0.94 -2.48
C CYS A 131 7.88 0.62 -3.08
N TYR A 132 7.90 -0.29 -4.02
CA TYR A 132 9.09 -0.63 -4.80
C TYR A 132 8.95 -0.15 -6.23
N ALA A 133 10.06 0.01 -6.92
CA ALA A 133 10.04 0.39 -8.30
C ALA A 133 9.31 -0.66 -9.15
N GLY A 134 8.36 -0.19 -9.94
CA GLY A 134 7.59 -0.99 -10.88
C GLY A 134 7.36 -0.21 -12.16
N LYS A 135 6.87 -0.87 -13.17
CA LYS A 135 6.66 -0.28 -14.49
C LYS A 135 5.52 0.73 -14.50
N VAL A 136 5.73 1.84 -15.18
CA VAL A 136 4.69 2.83 -15.45
C VAL A 136 3.84 2.34 -16.62
N GLY A 137 2.63 1.87 -16.32
CA GLY A 137 1.74 1.32 -17.34
C GLY A 137 2.36 0.15 -18.10
N SER A 138 2.36 0.24 -19.42
CA SER A 138 3.01 -0.73 -20.31
C SER A 138 4.41 -0.30 -20.76
N GLY A 139 4.89 0.83 -20.25
CA GLY A 139 6.20 1.38 -20.58
C GLY A 139 7.36 0.67 -19.91
N SER A 140 8.56 1.16 -20.17
CA SER A 140 9.81 0.64 -19.61
C SER A 140 10.30 1.44 -18.39
N ASP A 141 9.73 2.60 -18.13
CA ASP A 141 10.11 3.44 -16.99
C ASP A 141 9.73 2.77 -15.67
N MET A 142 10.61 2.86 -14.70
CA MET A 142 10.44 2.27 -13.39
C MET A 142 10.33 3.36 -12.33
N THR A 143 9.32 3.27 -11.47
CA THR A 143 9.09 4.23 -10.41
C THR A 143 8.42 3.57 -9.20
N PRO A 144 8.67 4.05 -7.95
CA PRO A 144 7.92 3.62 -6.79
C PRO A 144 6.45 4.03 -6.82
N PHE A 145 6.15 5.19 -7.38
CA PHE A 145 4.79 5.65 -7.62
C PHE A 145 4.75 6.70 -8.73
N TYR A 146 3.59 6.88 -9.33
CA TYR A 146 3.35 7.95 -10.30
C TYR A 146 1.93 8.48 -10.16
N VAL A 147 1.70 9.65 -10.69
CA VAL A 147 0.40 10.31 -10.67
C VAL A 147 -0.19 10.30 -12.07
N GLU A 148 -1.38 9.73 -12.21
CA GLU A 148 -2.18 9.84 -13.42
C GLU A 148 -3.01 11.12 -13.31
N THR A 149 -2.82 12.05 -14.24
CA THR A 149 -3.65 13.24 -14.31
C THR A 149 -5.00 12.91 -14.93
N ALA A 150 -6.06 13.63 -14.49
CA ALA A 150 -7.35 13.49 -15.14
C ALA A 150 -7.24 13.87 -16.63
N PRO A 151 -8.01 13.18 -17.52
CA PRO A 151 -8.01 13.55 -18.94
C PRO A 151 -8.37 15.01 -19.11
N GLN A 152 -7.47 15.79 -19.70
CA GLN A 152 -7.77 17.19 -20.00
C GLN A 152 -8.74 17.25 -21.18
N GLY A 153 -9.75 18.10 -21.03
CA GLY A 153 -10.73 18.31 -22.08
C GLY A 153 -11.70 17.15 -22.28
N GLY A 154 -11.90 16.36 -21.24
CA GLY A 154 -13.00 15.40 -21.19
C GLY A 154 -14.34 16.12 -21.28
N ALA A 155 -14.74 16.35 -22.47
CA ALA A 155 -16.09 16.84 -22.71
C ALA A 155 -17.08 15.69 -22.58
#